data_89b910b2074294064296364cf82c04ac
#
_entry.id   89b910b2074294064296364cf82c04ac
#
_cell.length_a   1.000
_cell.length_b   1.000
_cell.length_c   1.000
_cell.angle_alpha   90.00
_cell.angle_beta   90.00
_cell.angle_gamma   90.00
#
_symmetry.space_group_name_H-M   'P 1'
#
loop_
_entity.id
_entity.type
_entity.pdbx_description
1 polymer ?
#
loop_
_entity_poly.entity_id
_entity_poly.type
_entity_poly.pdbx_seq_one_letter_code
_entity_poly.pdbx_strand_id
1 'polypeptide(L)'
;KTQGAINVTCFGAFLVAQEASKRMLKRKSGSIFFTGASASVKGFANSSVFAMGKFGLRGLAQSLARELHPQNIHIGHFIIDGAIGREPFGTYETINPDPIAKTYLEFHNQDKSAWSWEIELRTSVEKF
;
A
#
# COMPACT_ATOMS: atom_id res chain seq x y z
N LYS A 1 14.20 -1.26 18.63
CA LYS A 1 14.35 -1.30 17.15
C LYS A 1 13.19 -2.00 16.46
N THR A 2 12.95 -3.26 16.84
CA THR A 2 11.85 -4.05 16.25
C THR A 2 10.49 -3.40 16.50
N GLN A 3 10.20 -3.04 17.73
CA GLN A 3 8.95 -2.38 18.09
C GLN A 3 8.81 -1.03 17.37
N GLY A 4 9.91 -0.28 17.29
CA GLY A 4 9.91 1.01 16.57
C GLY A 4 9.58 0.86 15.09
N ALA A 5 10.15 -0.16 14.43
CA ALA A 5 9.86 -0.41 13.01
C ALA A 5 8.40 -0.79 12.80
N ILE A 6 7.84 -1.63 13.66
CA ILE A 6 6.42 -2.02 13.58
C ILE A 6 5.52 -0.81 13.89
N ASN A 7 5.89 0.02 14.85
CA ASN A 7 5.13 1.22 15.17
C ASN A 7 5.04 2.18 13.98
N VAL A 8 6.13 2.35 13.24
CA VAL A 8 6.14 3.24 12.07
C VAL A 8 5.38 2.61 10.89
N THR A 9 5.70 1.36 10.57
CA THR A 9 5.18 0.73 9.33
C THR A 9 3.72 0.29 9.45
N CYS A 10 3.36 -0.27 10.60
CA CYS A 10 2.05 -0.93 10.75
C CYS A 10 1.15 -0.23 11.75
N PHE A 11 1.59 -0.09 12.98
CA PHE A 11 0.75 0.50 14.04
C PHE A 11 0.44 1.97 13.78
N GLY A 12 1.41 2.73 13.29
CA GLY A 12 1.19 4.12 12.91
C GLY A 12 0.15 4.24 11.79
N ALA A 13 0.23 3.36 10.79
CA ALA A 13 -0.74 3.33 9.72
C ALA A 13 -2.15 3.00 10.25
N PHE A 14 -2.24 2.08 11.20
CA PHE A 14 -3.51 1.75 11.86
C PHE A 14 -4.12 2.98 12.55
N LEU A 15 -3.32 3.72 13.31
CA LEU A 15 -3.80 4.90 14.02
C LEU A 15 -4.31 5.99 13.07
N VAL A 16 -3.57 6.26 12.01
CA VAL A 16 -3.97 7.26 10.99
C VAL A 16 -5.25 6.80 10.28
N ALA A 17 -5.29 5.53 9.88
CA ALA A 17 -6.45 4.98 9.19
C ALA A 17 -7.71 4.99 10.08
N GLN A 18 -7.55 4.70 11.37
CA GLN A 18 -8.65 4.74 12.32
C GLN A 18 -9.27 6.14 12.38
N GLU A 19 -8.43 7.16 12.52
CA GLU A 19 -8.90 8.54 12.60
C GLU A 19 -9.50 9.02 11.27
N ALA A 20 -8.85 8.70 10.16
CA ALA A 20 -9.37 9.03 8.84
C ALA A 20 -10.72 8.36 8.57
N SER A 21 -10.86 7.09 8.95
CA SER A 21 -12.11 6.35 8.78
C SER A 21 -13.28 7.00 9.51
N LYS A 22 -13.06 7.45 10.74
CA LYS A 22 -14.11 8.13 11.52
C LYS A 22 -14.64 9.35 10.78
N ARG A 23 -13.76 10.13 10.19
CA ARG A 23 -14.12 11.34 9.45
C ARG A 23 -14.80 11.03 8.13
N MET A 24 -14.27 10.05 7.40
CA MET A 24 -14.82 9.64 6.10
C MET A 24 -16.19 8.97 6.24
N LEU A 25 -16.41 8.20 7.30
CA LEU A 25 -17.70 7.58 7.56
C LEU A 25 -18.81 8.62 7.78
N LYS A 26 -18.49 9.75 8.39
CA LYS A 26 -19.45 10.84 8.60
C LYS A 26 -19.91 11.43 7.27
N ARG A 27 -19.03 11.60 6.30
CA ARG A 27 -19.36 12.14 4.98
C ARG A 27 -19.68 11.08 3.95
N LYS A 28 -19.55 9.79 4.32
CA LYS A 28 -19.84 8.62 3.46
C LYS A 28 -19.05 8.62 2.15
N SER A 29 -17.82 9.10 2.19
CA SER A 29 -16.92 9.05 1.03
C SER A 29 -15.48 9.26 1.47
N GLY A 30 -14.56 8.77 0.66
CA GLY A 30 -13.14 8.95 0.87
C GLY A 30 -12.33 7.80 0.34
N SER A 31 -11.02 7.97 0.35
CA SER A 31 -10.07 6.92 -0.01
C SER A 31 -8.95 6.88 1.01
N ILE A 32 -8.51 5.68 1.36
CA ILE A 32 -7.34 5.47 2.22
C ILE A 32 -6.42 4.50 1.51
N PHE A 33 -5.20 4.94 1.22
CA PHE A 33 -4.23 4.16 0.46
C PHE A 33 -3.01 3.85 1.32
N PHE A 34 -2.58 2.60 1.27
CA PHE A 34 -1.40 2.10 1.97
C PHE A 34 -0.34 1.73 0.96
N THR A 35 0.87 2.22 1.17
CA THR A 35 2.00 1.91 0.32
C THR A 35 2.79 0.75 0.90
N GLY A 36 2.75 -0.37 0.20
CA GLY A 36 3.48 -1.57 0.54
C GLY A 36 4.76 -1.72 -0.28
N ALA A 37 5.34 -2.90 -0.19
CA ALA A 37 6.58 -3.23 -0.86
C ALA A 37 6.57 -4.72 -1.23
N SER A 38 7.62 -5.19 -1.93
CA SER A 38 7.81 -6.63 -2.16
C SER A 38 7.66 -7.41 -0.85
N ALA A 39 8.17 -6.83 0.25
CA ALA A 39 8.10 -7.42 1.59
C ALA A 39 6.68 -7.50 2.16
N SER A 40 5.68 -6.95 1.48
CA SER A 40 4.27 -7.13 1.86
C SER A 40 3.76 -8.54 1.54
N VAL A 41 4.40 -9.21 0.58
CA VAL A 41 3.98 -10.54 0.09
C VAL A 41 5.13 -11.56 0.05
N LYS A 42 6.36 -11.14 0.36
CA LYS A 42 7.55 -12.00 0.35
C LYS A 42 8.39 -11.76 1.58
N GLY A 43 8.72 -12.83 2.30
CA GLY A 43 9.63 -12.75 3.44
C GLY A 43 11.06 -13.05 3.01
N PHE A 44 11.84 -12.02 2.69
CA PHE A 44 13.23 -12.20 2.30
C PHE A 44 14.11 -12.54 3.49
N ALA A 45 15.18 -13.30 3.24
CA ALA A 45 16.17 -13.60 4.27
C ALA A 45 16.75 -12.30 4.84
N ASN A 46 17.00 -12.28 6.14
CA ASN A 46 17.58 -11.15 6.87
C ASN A 46 16.70 -9.88 6.89
N SER A 47 15.42 -10.02 6.60
CA SER A 47 14.48 -8.90 6.57
C SER A 47 13.20 -9.17 7.37
N SER A 48 13.30 -9.99 8.43
CA SER A 48 12.11 -10.42 9.19
C SER A 48 11.32 -9.27 9.81
N VAL A 49 12.00 -8.27 10.35
CA VAL A 49 11.33 -7.12 10.98
C VAL A 49 10.58 -6.30 9.95
N PHE A 50 11.22 -6.02 8.83
CA PHE A 50 10.59 -5.29 7.73
C PHE A 50 9.40 -6.07 7.16
N ALA A 51 9.57 -7.38 6.99
CA ALA A 51 8.51 -8.26 6.52
C ALA A 51 7.30 -8.27 7.48
N MET A 52 7.55 -8.36 8.79
CA MET A 52 6.46 -8.32 9.78
C MET A 52 5.62 -7.04 9.63
N GLY A 53 6.30 -5.89 9.51
CA GLY A 53 5.60 -4.62 9.37
C GLY A 53 4.81 -4.54 8.07
N LYS A 54 5.41 -4.94 6.95
CA LYS A 54 4.76 -4.85 5.64
C LYS A 54 3.66 -5.88 5.42
N PHE A 55 3.83 -7.10 5.92
CA PHE A 55 2.74 -8.09 5.92
C PHE A 55 1.59 -7.63 6.81
N GLY A 56 1.91 -7.07 7.99
CA GLY A 56 0.91 -6.49 8.88
C GLY A 56 0.13 -5.37 8.21
N LEU A 57 0.82 -4.50 7.48
CA LEU A 57 0.19 -3.41 6.74
C LEU A 57 -0.78 -3.95 5.67
N ARG A 58 -0.40 -4.99 4.96
CA ARG A 58 -1.27 -5.62 3.97
C ARG A 58 -2.51 -6.22 4.64
N GLY A 59 -2.33 -6.89 5.78
CA GLY A 59 -3.46 -7.45 6.55
C GLY A 59 -4.42 -6.36 7.01
N LEU A 60 -3.90 -5.24 7.49
CA LEU A 60 -4.69 -4.08 7.87
C LEU A 60 -5.50 -3.56 6.67
N ALA A 61 -4.86 -3.35 5.54
CA ALA A 61 -5.51 -2.85 4.33
C ALA A 61 -6.62 -3.79 3.86
N GLN A 62 -6.38 -5.09 3.84
CA GLN A 62 -7.38 -6.06 3.41
C GLN A 62 -8.59 -6.08 4.34
N SER A 63 -8.34 -6.07 5.65
CA SER A 63 -9.42 -6.04 6.63
C SER A 63 -10.28 -4.79 6.49
N LEU A 64 -9.63 -3.63 6.35
CA LEU A 64 -10.34 -2.37 6.17
C LEU A 64 -11.10 -2.31 4.84
N ALA A 65 -10.55 -2.89 3.78
CA ALA A 65 -11.26 -2.94 2.50
C ALA A 65 -12.59 -3.71 2.64
N ARG A 66 -12.56 -4.85 3.31
CA ARG A 66 -13.77 -5.65 3.53
C ARG A 66 -14.79 -4.92 4.40
N GLU A 67 -14.32 -4.15 5.38
CA GLU A 67 -15.19 -3.42 6.30
C GLU A 67 -15.74 -2.13 5.68
N LEU A 68 -14.92 -1.37 4.96
CA LEU A 68 -15.24 0.00 4.57
C LEU A 68 -15.68 0.19 3.12
N HIS A 69 -15.33 -0.72 2.20
CA HIS A 69 -15.84 -0.65 0.83
C HIS A 69 -17.37 -0.60 0.80
N PRO A 70 -18.09 -1.44 1.56
CA PRO A 70 -19.55 -1.36 1.57
C PRO A 70 -20.09 -0.03 2.08
N GLN A 71 -19.26 0.75 2.79
CA GLN A 71 -19.64 2.05 3.33
C GLN A 71 -19.11 3.21 2.47
N ASN A 72 -18.74 2.91 1.23
CA ASN A 72 -18.32 3.89 0.23
C ASN A 72 -16.96 4.56 0.55
N ILE A 73 -16.09 3.86 1.25
CA ILE A 73 -14.72 4.31 1.48
C ILE A 73 -13.79 3.36 0.75
N HIS A 74 -13.02 3.90 -0.19
CA HIS A 74 -12.13 3.11 -1.06
C HIS A 74 -10.79 2.89 -0.39
N ILE A 75 -10.51 1.64 -0.05
CA ILE A 75 -9.23 1.24 0.54
C ILE A 75 -8.36 0.65 -0.55
N GLY A 76 -7.10 1.09 -0.61
CA GLY A 76 -6.15 0.57 -1.57
C GLY A 76 -4.83 0.22 -0.92
N HIS A 77 -4.22 -0.87 -1.38
CA HIS A 77 -2.89 -1.30 -0.99
C HIS A 77 -2.04 -1.41 -2.25
N PHE A 78 -0.91 -0.68 -2.27
CA PHE A 78 -0.03 -0.60 -3.44
C PHE A 78 1.27 -1.31 -3.13
N ILE A 79 1.52 -2.43 -3.79
CA ILE A 79 2.77 -3.18 -3.63
C ILE A 79 3.78 -2.61 -4.62
N ILE A 80 4.74 -1.85 -4.11
CA ILE A 80 5.81 -1.28 -4.93
C ILE A 80 6.96 -2.27 -4.92
N ASP A 81 7.06 -3.04 -5.99
CA ASP A 81 8.04 -4.13 -6.10
C ASP A 81 9.28 -3.64 -6.85
N GLY A 82 10.11 -2.86 -6.18
CA GLY A 82 11.35 -2.34 -6.71
C GLY A 82 11.75 -1.00 -6.13
N ALA A 83 12.92 -0.52 -6.51
CA ALA A 83 13.40 0.80 -6.10
C ALA A 83 12.72 1.89 -6.92
N ILE A 84 12.38 2.98 -6.27
CA ILE A 84 11.76 4.13 -6.94
C ILE A 84 12.84 5.15 -7.29
N GLY A 85 12.84 5.63 -8.53
CA GLY A 85 13.78 6.64 -8.98
C GLY A 85 13.59 6.95 -10.46
N ARG A 86 14.29 7.97 -10.94
CA ARG A 86 14.22 8.37 -12.36
C ARG A 86 15.33 7.78 -13.21
N GLU A 87 16.37 7.28 -12.56
CA GLU A 87 17.54 6.70 -13.22
C GLU A 87 17.71 5.25 -12.78
N PRO A 88 18.36 4.41 -13.60
CA PRO A 88 18.67 3.03 -13.20
C PRO A 88 19.49 3.00 -11.91
N PHE A 89 19.19 2.06 -11.04
CA PHE A 89 19.89 1.88 -9.77
C PHE A 89 20.77 0.64 -9.87
N GLY A 90 22.08 0.85 -9.99
CA GLY A 90 23.03 -0.24 -10.19
C GLY A 90 22.77 -0.94 -11.51
N THR A 91 22.53 -2.26 -11.46
CA THR A 91 22.18 -3.08 -12.63
C THR A 91 20.68 -3.22 -12.82
N TYR A 92 19.87 -2.58 -11.95
CA TYR A 92 18.43 -2.66 -11.98
C TYR A 92 17.81 -1.36 -12.48
N GLU A 93 16.73 -1.49 -13.20
CA GLU A 93 15.92 -0.32 -13.52
C GLU A 93 15.12 0.09 -12.28
N THR A 94 14.90 1.38 -12.14
CA THR A 94 14.04 1.91 -11.09
C THR A 94 12.65 2.14 -11.64
N ILE A 95 11.66 2.12 -10.74
CA ILE A 95 10.29 2.48 -11.09
C ILE A 95 10.18 4.00 -11.05
N ASN A 96 9.76 4.60 -12.15
CA ASN A 96 9.58 6.05 -12.23
C ASN A 96 8.43 6.47 -11.31
N PRO A 97 8.62 7.48 -10.43
CA PRO A 97 7.57 7.92 -9.53
C PRO A 97 6.34 8.52 -10.22
N ASP A 98 6.48 9.09 -11.41
CA ASP A 98 5.36 9.72 -12.09
C ASP A 98 4.25 8.72 -12.48
N PRO A 99 4.55 7.59 -13.14
CA PRO A 99 3.51 6.59 -13.39
C PRO A 99 2.97 5.94 -12.13
N ILE A 100 3.76 5.87 -11.04
CA ILE A 100 3.23 5.41 -9.76
C ILE A 100 2.13 6.37 -9.28
N ALA A 101 2.42 7.67 -9.26
CA ALA A 101 1.45 8.68 -8.85
C ALA A 101 0.20 8.65 -9.71
N LYS A 102 0.36 8.47 -11.02
CA LYS A 102 -0.76 8.34 -11.94
C LYS A 102 -1.63 7.14 -11.59
N THR A 103 -1.01 6.01 -11.24
CA THR A 103 -1.74 4.81 -10.83
C THR A 103 -2.55 5.04 -9.56
N TYR A 104 -2.00 5.76 -8.58
CA TYR A 104 -2.73 6.12 -7.37
C TYR A 104 -3.97 6.94 -7.69
N LEU A 105 -3.84 7.94 -8.58
CA LEU A 105 -4.96 8.77 -8.98
C LEU A 105 -6.03 7.98 -9.74
N GLU A 106 -5.60 7.13 -10.66
CA GLU A 106 -6.52 6.27 -11.41
C GLU A 106 -7.26 5.29 -10.49
N PHE A 107 -6.55 4.76 -9.50
CA PHE A 107 -7.14 3.89 -8.49
C PHE A 107 -8.22 4.62 -7.69
N HIS A 108 -7.92 5.84 -7.27
CA HIS A 108 -8.88 6.68 -6.56
C HIS A 108 -10.15 6.94 -7.39
N ASN A 109 -9.99 7.09 -8.69
CA ASN A 109 -11.07 7.42 -9.61
C ASN A 109 -11.78 6.18 -10.21
N GLN A 110 -11.46 4.98 -9.75
CA GLN A 110 -12.14 3.78 -10.22
C GLN A 110 -13.65 3.88 -9.97
N ASP A 111 -14.42 3.36 -10.91
CA ASP A 111 -15.87 3.25 -10.74
C ASP A 111 -16.16 2.33 -9.55
N LYS A 112 -17.11 2.72 -8.72
CA LYS A 112 -17.46 2.00 -7.50
C LYS A 112 -17.89 0.56 -7.76
N SER A 113 -18.43 0.28 -8.94
CA SER A 113 -18.84 -1.09 -9.30
C SER A 113 -17.67 -2.01 -9.62
N ALA A 114 -16.45 -1.45 -9.73
CA ALA A 114 -15.24 -2.20 -10.11
C ALA A 114 -14.02 -1.70 -9.33
N TRP A 115 -14.13 -1.64 -8.03
CA TRP A 115 -13.04 -1.23 -7.16
C TRP A 115 -12.03 -2.34 -6.96
N SER A 116 -10.75 -2.02 -7.16
CA SER A 116 -9.64 -2.85 -6.69
C SER A 116 -9.36 -2.51 -5.22
N TRP A 117 -8.78 -3.43 -4.48
CA TRP A 117 -8.24 -3.12 -3.16
C TRP A 117 -6.71 -3.20 -3.13
N GLU A 118 -6.11 -3.87 -4.12
CA GLU A 118 -4.66 -4.08 -4.15
C GLU A 118 -4.16 -4.08 -5.60
N ILE A 119 -2.99 -3.50 -5.81
CA ILE A 119 -2.31 -3.52 -7.10
C ILE A 119 -0.81 -3.66 -6.88
N GLU A 120 -0.13 -4.40 -7.76
CA GLU A 120 1.31 -4.56 -7.73
C GLU A 120 1.94 -3.79 -8.88
N LEU A 121 2.99 -3.04 -8.58
CA LEU A 121 3.73 -2.25 -9.57
C LEU A 121 5.19 -2.65 -9.55
N ARG A 122 5.74 -2.95 -10.72
CA ARG A 122 7.14 -3.31 -10.90
C ARG A 122 7.61 -2.93 -12.30
N THR A 123 8.93 -2.90 -12.50
CA THR A 123 9.43 -2.71 -13.85
C THR A 123 9.17 -3.95 -14.69
N SER A 124 9.15 -3.77 -16.01
CA SER A 124 8.91 -4.89 -16.94
C SER A 124 10.00 -5.97 -16.88
N VAL A 125 11.16 -5.63 -16.35
CA VAL A 125 12.30 -6.55 -16.27
C VAL A 125 12.49 -7.16 -14.87
N GLU A 126 11.64 -6.80 -13.93
CA GLU A 126 11.70 -7.34 -12.56
C GLU A 126 11.35 -8.82 -12.55
N LYS A 127 12.17 -9.60 -11.84
CA LYS A 127 11.89 -11.02 -11.61
C LYS A 127 11.17 -11.16 -10.27
N PHE A 128 10.05 -11.82 -10.29
CA PHE A 128 9.21 -11.95 -9.09
C PHE A 128 8.65 -13.35 -8.88
#